data_aea9ca3b53fc8c239e50bc6fc8952bfb
#
_entry.id   aea9ca3b53fc8c239e50bc6fc8952bfb
#
_cell.length_a   1.000
_cell.length_b   1.000
_cell.length_c   1.000
_cell.angle_alpha   90.00
_cell.angle_beta   90.00
_cell.angle_gamma   90.00
#
_symmetry.space_group_name_H-M   'P 1'
#
loop_
_entity.id
_entity.type
_entity.pdbx_description
1 polymer ?
#
loop_
_entity_poly.entity_id
_entity_poly.type
_entity_poly.pdbx_seq_one_letter_code
_entity_poly.pdbx_strand_id
1 'polypeptide(L)'
;MACTTLLVGKNASYDGSTMIARNDDSGSGHFTAKKFVVVQPEEHPAVYRSVLSHVEIPLPGDPMRMTAMPNAVEGKGIWAAAGVNAANVGMTATETITSNPRVLGADPLVVYQPARGERPEVPGGIGEEDIVYLVLPYIHTAREGVERLG
;
A
#
# COMPACT_ATOMS: atom_id res chain seq x y z
N MET A 1 -16.40 -10.62 1.00
CA MET A 1 -15.91 -10.13 2.31
C MET A 1 -14.49 -9.69 2.08
N ALA A 2 -14.15 -8.49 2.49
CA ALA A 2 -12.81 -7.96 2.31
C ALA A 2 -11.84 -8.52 3.37
N CYS A 3 -10.56 -8.25 3.22
CA CYS A 3 -9.46 -8.74 4.06
C CYS A 3 -9.71 -8.56 5.57
N THR A 4 -9.08 -9.41 6.38
CA THR A 4 -9.08 -9.28 7.84
C THR A 4 -7.66 -9.05 8.32
N THR A 5 -7.44 -8.09 9.22
CA THR A 5 -6.17 -7.83 9.86
C THR A 5 -6.25 -8.08 11.36
N LEU A 6 -5.25 -8.77 11.91
CA LEU A 6 -5.05 -8.97 13.33
C LEU A 6 -3.80 -8.20 13.78
N LEU A 7 -3.96 -7.33 14.77
CA LEU A 7 -2.87 -6.61 15.41
C LEU A 7 -2.71 -7.12 16.85
N VAL A 8 -1.53 -7.58 17.21
CA VAL A 8 -1.23 -8.05 18.56
C VAL A 8 -0.20 -7.13 19.19
N GLY A 9 -0.61 -6.42 20.25
CA GLY A 9 0.27 -5.57 21.04
C GLY A 9 1.11 -6.37 22.04
N LYS A 10 2.19 -5.77 22.52
CA LYS A 10 3.17 -6.40 23.42
C LYS A 10 2.58 -7.01 24.69
N ASN A 11 1.47 -6.50 25.19
CA ASN A 11 0.82 -7.01 26.40
C ASN A 11 -0.05 -8.26 26.16
N ALA A 12 -0.28 -8.59 24.89
CA ALA A 12 -1.07 -9.76 24.48
C ALA A 12 -0.23 -10.88 23.89
N SER A 13 1.09 -10.69 23.79
CA SER A 13 2.06 -11.71 23.35
C SER A 13 2.79 -12.30 24.55
N TYR A 14 3.28 -13.54 24.38
CA TYR A 14 3.99 -14.25 25.45
C TYR A 14 5.37 -13.63 25.76
N ASP A 15 6.06 -13.17 24.74
CA ASP A 15 7.44 -12.65 24.80
C ASP A 15 7.54 -11.12 24.71
N GLY A 16 6.40 -10.42 24.68
CA GLY A 16 6.36 -8.96 24.52
C GLY A 16 6.55 -8.49 23.09
N SER A 17 6.58 -9.39 22.11
CA SER A 17 6.63 -9.01 20.68
C SER A 17 5.31 -8.37 20.22
N THR A 18 5.38 -7.60 19.16
CA THR A 18 4.21 -7.13 18.43
C THR A 18 4.07 -7.91 17.14
N MET A 19 2.83 -8.20 16.71
CA MET A 19 2.58 -8.97 15.50
C MET A 19 1.50 -8.32 14.66
N ILE A 20 1.67 -8.42 13.34
CA ILE A 20 0.65 -8.08 12.35
C ILE A 20 0.42 -9.34 11.52
N ALA A 21 -0.84 -9.75 11.40
CA ALA A 21 -1.25 -10.82 10.51
C ALA A 21 -2.46 -10.38 9.69
N ARG A 22 -2.49 -10.76 8.42
CA ARG A 22 -3.65 -10.51 7.56
C ARG A 22 -3.90 -11.68 6.64
N ASN A 23 -5.15 -11.84 6.23
CA ASN A 23 -5.51 -12.58 5.04
C ASN A 23 -5.82 -11.60 3.90
N ASP A 24 -5.65 -12.05 2.68
CA ASP A 24 -5.94 -11.29 1.46
C ASP A 24 -7.14 -11.96 0.76
N ASP A 25 -8.36 -11.52 1.13
CA ASP A 25 -9.60 -12.08 0.62
C ASP A 25 -10.14 -11.21 -0.52
N SER A 26 -10.39 -11.83 -1.66
CA SER A 26 -11.11 -11.17 -2.74
C SER A 26 -12.62 -11.27 -2.54
N GLY A 27 -13.31 -10.12 -2.60
CA GLY A 27 -14.78 -10.08 -2.59
C GLY A 27 -15.42 -10.79 -3.79
N SER A 28 -14.67 -10.97 -4.89
CA SER A 28 -15.10 -11.71 -6.09
C SER A 28 -14.83 -13.21 -6.01
N GLY A 29 -14.13 -13.69 -4.98
CA GLY A 29 -13.71 -15.09 -4.86
C GLY A 29 -12.58 -15.50 -5.80
N HIS A 30 -11.96 -14.55 -6.53
CA HIS A 30 -10.82 -14.85 -7.38
C HIS A 30 -9.54 -14.94 -6.55
N PHE A 31 -8.78 -16.00 -6.79
CA PHE A 31 -7.45 -16.16 -6.23
C PHE A 31 -6.45 -15.28 -6.99
N THR A 32 -5.69 -14.48 -6.25
CA THR A 32 -4.57 -13.70 -6.80
C THR A 32 -3.27 -14.19 -6.18
N ALA A 33 -2.38 -14.72 -7.01
CA ALA A 33 -1.08 -15.19 -6.56
C ALA A 33 -0.23 -14.03 -6.05
N LYS A 34 0.32 -14.18 -4.85
CA LYS A 34 1.27 -13.26 -4.23
C LYS A 34 2.68 -13.85 -4.26
N LYS A 35 3.67 -13.00 -4.14
CA LYS A 35 5.07 -13.39 -3.93
C LYS A 35 5.65 -12.66 -2.72
N PHE A 36 6.47 -13.34 -1.94
CA PHE A 36 7.28 -12.68 -0.92
C PHE A 36 8.55 -12.15 -1.56
N VAL A 37 8.83 -10.86 -1.37
CA VAL A 37 10.02 -10.21 -1.90
C VAL A 37 10.75 -9.42 -0.82
N VAL A 38 12.04 -9.27 -1.00
CA VAL A 38 12.87 -8.28 -0.31
C VAL A 38 13.21 -7.21 -1.32
N VAL A 39 12.84 -5.96 -1.05
CA VAL A 39 13.11 -4.80 -1.90
C VAL A 39 14.29 -4.06 -1.29
N GLN A 40 15.36 -3.92 -2.04
CA GLN A 40 16.56 -3.20 -1.62
C GLN A 40 16.39 -1.68 -1.84
N PRO A 41 17.14 -0.82 -1.11
CA PRO A 41 17.04 0.63 -1.28
C PRO A 41 17.20 1.09 -2.74
N GLU A 42 18.13 0.52 -3.47
CA GLU A 42 18.42 0.84 -4.88
C GLU A 42 17.35 0.39 -5.87
N GLU A 43 16.43 -0.47 -5.46
CA GLU A 43 15.32 -0.94 -6.30
C GLU A 43 14.10 0.00 -6.24
N HIS A 44 14.12 0.99 -5.33
CA HIS A 44 13.06 1.98 -5.26
C HIS A 44 13.27 3.06 -6.32
N PRO A 45 12.25 3.39 -7.12
CA PRO A 45 12.36 4.44 -8.14
C PRO A 45 12.36 5.83 -7.50
N ALA A 46 12.98 6.82 -8.14
CA ALA A 46 12.88 8.21 -7.72
C ALA A 46 11.46 8.78 -7.90
N VAL A 47 10.70 8.25 -8.84
CA VAL A 47 9.29 8.56 -9.06
C VAL A 47 8.51 7.25 -9.12
N TYR A 48 7.58 7.10 -8.20
CA TYR A 48 6.63 5.98 -8.23
C TYR A 48 5.54 6.25 -9.25
N ARG A 49 5.17 5.24 -10.04
CA ARG A 49 4.01 5.28 -10.92
C ARG A 49 3.08 4.12 -10.61
N SER A 50 1.84 4.43 -10.26
CA SER A 50 0.82 3.40 -10.04
C SER A 50 0.51 2.65 -11.35
N VAL A 51 0.38 1.34 -11.26
CA VAL A 51 0.02 0.50 -12.41
C VAL A 51 -1.45 0.66 -12.81
N LEU A 52 -2.32 0.93 -11.84
CA LEU A 52 -3.77 1.03 -12.07
C LEU A 52 -4.25 2.47 -12.31
N SER A 53 -3.76 3.40 -11.51
CA SER A 53 -4.22 4.79 -11.59
C SER A 53 -3.34 5.69 -12.44
N HIS A 54 -2.14 5.26 -12.79
CA HIS A 54 -1.10 6.01 -13.50
C HIS A 54 -0.66 7.29 -12.79
N VAL A 55 -1.05 7.48 -11.51
CA VAL A 55 -0.54 8.61 -10.73
C VAL A 55 0.98 8.48 -10.56
N GLU A 56 1.67 9.60 -10.69
CA GLU A 56 3.11 9.70 -10.48
C GLU A 56 3.41 10.51 -9.23
N ILE A 57 4.29 9.97 -8.36
CA ILE A 57 4.61 10.57 -7.07
C ILE A 57 6.12 10.57 -6.91
N PRO A 58 6.76 11.75 -6.80
CA PRO A 58 8.17 11.84 -6.42
C PRO A 58 8.38 11.23 -5.04
N LEU A 59 9.38 10.37 -4.91
CA LEU A 59 9.71 9.68 -3.67
C LEU A 59 10.92 10.33 -2.98
N PRO A 60 11.02 10.24 -1.63
CA PRO A 60 12.21 10.64 -0.91
C PRO A 60 13.46 9.86 -1.34
N GLY A 61 14.64 10.47 -1.18
CA GLY A 61 15.90 9.90 -1.66
C GLY A 61 16.50 8.77 -0.82
N ASP A 62 15.96 8.49 0.37
CA ASP A 62 16.56 7.56 1.33
C ASP A 62 15.61 6.42 1.71
N PRO A 63 15.24 5.55 0.76
CA PRO A 63 14.39 4.40 1.07
C PRO A 63 15.16 3.36 1.88
N MET A 64 14.47 2.72 2.82
CA MET A 64 15.00 1.57 3.54
C MET A 64 14.67 0.26 2.80
N ARG A 65 15.51 -0.75 3.02
CA ARG A 65 15.17 -2.12 2.66
C ARG A 65 13.86 -2.52 3.35
N MET A 66 12.99 -3.20 2.62
CA MET A 66 11.76 -3.75 3.17
C MET A 66 11.44 -5.14 2.61
N THR A 67 10.61 -5.89 3.34
CA THR A 67 9.88 -7.03 2.78
C THR A 67 8.52 -6.59 2.28
N ALA A 68 7.96 -7.26 1.30
CA ALA A 68 6.62 -7.00 0.78
C ALA A 68 5.99 -8.26 0.19
N MET A 69 4.67 -8.23 0.03
CA MET A 69 3.87 -9.33 -0.54
C MET A 69 3.09 -8.87 -1.79
N PRO A 70 3.79 -8.39 -2.85
CA PRO A 70 3.11 -7.91 -4.05
C PRO A 70 2.45 -9.05 -4.85
N ASN A 71 1.60 -8.65 -5.80
CA ASN A 71 1.06 -9.56 -6.80
C ASN A 71 2.20 -10.24 -7.58
N ALA A 72 2.05 -11.53 -7.86
CA ALA A 72 2.98 -12.28 -8.70
C ALA A 72 2.69 -12.11 -10.20
N VAL A 73 1.53 -11.55 -10.55
CA VAL A 73 1.09 -11.33 -11.93
C VAL A 73 1.32 -9.87 -12.31
N GLU A 74 2.09 -9.65 -13.36
CA GLU A 74 2.38 -8.31 -13.88
C GLU A 74 1.13 -7.64 -14.46
N GLY A 75 1.11 -6.30 -14.45
CA GLY A 75 0.03 -5.47 -15.00
C GLY A 75 -1.28 -5.47 -14.21
N LYS A 76 -1.30 -6.10 -13.02
CA LYS A 76 -2.48 -6.17 -12.14
C LYS A 76 -2.37 -5.27 -10.89
N GLY A 77 -1.42 -4.33 -10.89
CA GLY A 77 -1.09 -3.52 -9.73
C GLY A 77 -0.14 -4.23 -8.77
N ILE A 78 0.54 -3.45 -7.93
CA ILE A 78 1.49 -3.99 -6.95
C ILE A 78 0.77 -4.75 -5.85
N TRP A 79 -0.23 -4.14 -5.23
CA TRP A 79 -1.00 -4.73 -4.13
C TRP A 79 -0.11 -5.39 -3.09
N ALA A 80 0.86 -4.63 -2.56
CA ALA A 80 1.89 -5.16 -1.68
C ALA A 80 1.37 -5.76 -0.37
N ALA A 81 0.12 -5.59 -0.08
CA ALA A 81 -0.65 -6.16 1.01
C ALA A 81 -0.05 -5.89 2.41
N ALA A 82 1.18 -6.32 2.65
CA ALA A 82 1.88 -6.14 3.92
C ALA A 82 3.40 -6.13 3.71
N GLY A 83 4.14 -5.60 4.68
CA GLY A 83 5.59 -5.62 4.69
C GLY A 83 6.16 -5.17 6.03
N VAL A 84 7.48 -5.32 6.17
CA VAL A 84 8.27 -4.85 7.31
C VAL A 84 9.53 -4.21 6.76
N ASN A 85 9.87 -3.00 7.25
CA ASN A 85 11.09 -2.31 6.85
C ASN A 85 12.29 -2.58 7.80
N ALA A 86 13.45 -2.04 7.45
CA ALA A 86 14.68 -2.23 8.23
C ALA A 86 14.64 -1.57 9.63
N ALA A 87 13.71 -0.66 9.88
CA ALA A 87 13.46 -0.07 11.21
C ALA A 87 12.47 -0.91 12.05
N ASN A 88 12.12 -2.13 11.63
CA ASN A 88 11.12 -2.99 12.26
C ASN A 88 9.72 -2.39 12.33
N VAL A 89 9.38 -1.49 11.42
CA VAL A 89 8.01 -1.02 11.27
C VAL A 89 7.28 -1.97 10.34
N GLY A 90 6.19 -2.55 10.82
CA GLY A 90 5.27 -3.37 10.03
C GLY A 90 4.10 -2.53 9.52
N MET A 91 3.68 -2.78 8.29
CA MET A 91 2.53 -2.14 7.67
C MET A 91 1.67 -3.16 6.94
N THR A 92 0.36 -2.98 7.01
CA THR A 92 -0.62 -3.70 6.21
C THR A 92 -1.71 -2.74 5.75
N ALA A 93 -2.26 -2.95 4.57
CA ALA A 93 -3.38 -2.20 4.04
C ALA A 93 -4.55 -3.16 3.76
N THR A 94 -5.74 -2.82 4.23
CA THR A 94 -6.96 -3.62 4.05
C THR A 94 -8.09 -2.79 3.44
N GLU A 95 -8.78 -3.35 2.47
CA GLU A 95 -9.82 -2.71 1.65
C GLU A 95 -11.19 -2.61 2.36
N THR A 96 -11.20 -2.48 3.68
CA THR A 96 -12.46 -2.54 4.46
C THR A 96 -13.00 -1.20 4.92
N ILE A 97 -12.33 -0.09 4.59
CA ILE A 97 -12.71 1.23 5.05
C ILE A 97 -13.68 1.87 4.06
N THR A 98 -14.82 2.34 4.58
CA THR A 98 -15.74 3.21 3.84
C THR A 98 -15.52 4.66 4.26
N SER A 99 -15.44 5.56 3.29
CA SER A 99 -15.21 6.98 3.56
C SER A 99 -16.49 7.68 4.01
N ASN A 100 -16.35 8.60 4.96
CA ASN A 100 -17.44 9.46 5.38
C ASN A 100 -17.82 10.43 4.23
N PRO A 101 -19.12 10.67 3.96
CA PRO A 101 -19.54 11.58 2.90
C PRO A 101 -18.98 13.01 3.00
N ARG A 102 -18.69 13.50 4.21
CA ARG A 102 -18.07 14.82 4.39
C ARG A 102 -16.60 14.82 3.96
N VAL A 103 -15.88 13.72 4.18
CA VAL A 103 -14.50 13.55 3.70
C VAL A 103 -14.51 13.50 2.18
N LEU A 104 -15.39 12.70 1.57
CA LEU A 104 -15.52 12.64 0.12
C LEU A 104 -15.97 13.96 -0.52
N GLY A 105 -16.65 14.83 0.23
CA GLY A 105 -17.00 16.17 -0.23
C GLY A 105 -15.82 17.15 -0.20
N ALA A 106 -14.86 16.94 0.69
CA ALA A 106 -13.65 17.78 0.79
C ALA A 106 -12.48 17.23 -0.04
N ASP A 107 -12.37 15.91 -0.12
CA ASP A 107 -11.35 15.18 -0.87
C ASP A 107 -12.03 14.08 -1.71
N PRO A 108 -12.53 14.43 -2.90
CA PRO A 108 -13.26 13.51 -3.75
C PRO A 108 -12.34 12.44 -4.33
N LEU A 109 -12.90 11.26 -4.58
CA LEU A 109 -12.21 10.18 -5.27
C LEU A 109 -11.78 10.62 -6.68
N VAL A 110 -10.51 10.48 -6.98
CA VAL A 110 -9.96 10.77 -8.30
C VAL A 110 -9.89 9.46 -9.11
N VAL A 111 -10.76 9.32 -10.08
CA VAL A 111 -10.88 8.12 -10.91
C VAL A 111 -10.03 8.25 -12.17
N TYR A 112 -9.22 7.22 -12.45
CA TYR A 112 -8.45 7.14 -13.69
C TYR A 112 -9.36 7.19 -14.93
N GLN A 113 -9.00 8.04 -15.90
CA GLN A 113 -9.69 8.15 -17.17
C GLN A 113 -8.71 7.85 -18.31
N PRO A 114 -8.90 6.76 -19.07
CA PRO A 114 -8.02 6.44 -20.18
C PRO A 114 -8.14 7.48 -21.30
N ALA A 115 -7.07 7.64 -22.07
CA ALA A 115 -7.09 8.48 -23.27
C ALA A 115 -8.19 8.02 -24.25
N ARG A 116 -8.92 8.99 -24.85
CA ARG A 116 -9.98 8.74 -25.84
C ARG A 116 -9.93 9.78 -26.94
N GLY A 117 -9.53 9.36 -28.14
CA GLY A 117 -9.35 10.27 -29.27
C GLY A 117 -8.34 11.37 -28.93
N GLU A 118 -8.72 12.63 -29.04
CA GLU A 118 -7.87 13.78 -28.72
C GLU A 118 -7.78 14.12 -27.22
N ARG A 119 -8.57 13.45 -26.38
CA ARG A 119 -8.50 13.66 -24.93
C ARG A 119 -7.36 12.83 -24.34
N PRO A 120 -6.37 13.46 -23.69
CA PRO A 120 -5.31 12.73 -23.00
C PRO A 120 -5.87 11.94 -21.83
N GLU A 121 -5.12 10.98 -21.35
CA GLU A 121 -5.44 10.28 -20.10
C GLU A 121 -5.42 11.26 -18.91
N VAL A 122 -6.25 10.97 -17.92
CA VAL A 122 -6.23 11.66 -16.63
C VAL A 122 -5.88 10.62 -15.57
N PRO A 123 -4.73 10.74 -14.89
CA PRO A 123 -4.35 9.84 -13.82
C PRO A 123 -5.40 9.83 -12.70
N GLY A 124 -5.55 8.69 -12.06
CA GLY A 124 -6.37 8.56 -10.85
C GLY A 124 -5.61 8.99 -9.60
N GLY A 125 -6.21 8.77 -8.43
CA GLY A 125 -5.57 8.98 -7.14
C GLY A 125 -4.73 7.79 -6.67
N ILE A 126 -4.16 7.92 -5.46
CA ILE A 126 -3.48 6.84 -4.75
C ILE A 126 -4.52 5.83 -4.29
N GLY A 127 -4.28 4.56 -4.55
CA GLY A 127 -5.11 3.46 -4.09
C GLY A 127 -4.43 2.59 -3.03
N GLU A 128 -5.17 1.67 -2.44
CA GLU A 128 -4.64 0.68 -1.50
C GLU A 128 -3.44 -0.07 -2.08
N GLU A 129 -3.44 -0.33 -3.38
CA GLU A 129 -2.36 -1.04 -4.06
C GLU A 129 -0.99 -0.39 -3.89
N ASP A 130 -0.97 0.94 -3.77
CA ASP A 130 0.23 1.76 -3.78
C ASP A 130 0.80 2.02 -2.38
N ILE A 131 -0.07 2.04 -1.36
CA ILE A 131 0.21 2.62 -0.02
C ILE A 131 1.44 2.03 0.64
N VAL A 132 1.63 0.71 0.62
CA VAL A 132 2.76 0.07 1.30
C VAL A 132 4.09 0.52 0.68
N TYR A 133 4.18 0.61 -0.64
CA TYR A 133 5.38 1.07 -1.34
C TYR A 133 5.65 2.57 -1.21
N LEU A 134 4.60 3.37 -1.05
CA LEU A 134 4.72 4.82 -0.87
C LEU A 134 5.12 5.23 0.55
N VAL A 135 4.86 4.38 1.54
CA VAL A 135 5.00 4.74 2.95
C VAL A 135 6.12 3.95 3.63
N LEU A 136 6.06 2.64 3.57
CA LEU A 136 6.89 1.76 4.40
C LEU A 136 8.40 1.97 4.27
N PRO A 137 8.98 2.20 3.08
CA PRO A 137 10.42 2.41 2.94
C PRO A 137 10.95 3.69 3.60
N TYR A 138 10.08 4.64 3.92
CA TYR A 138 10.44 6.02 4.28
C TYR A 138 10.10 6.39 5.73
N ILE A 139 9.75 5.42 6.57
CA ILE A 139 9.31 5.66 7.95
C ILE A 139 10.12 4.85 8.94
N HIS A 140 10.48 5.47 10.07
CA HIS A 140 11.20 4.82 11.18
C HIS A 140 10.27 4.44 12.32
N THR A 141 9.05 4.98 12.34
CA THR A 141 8.03 4.68 13.34
C THR A 141 6.66 4.56 12.72
N ALA A 142 5.74 3.86 13.38
CA ALA A 142 4.34 3.77 12.94
C ALA A 142 3.66 5.15 12.94
N ARG A 143 4.08 6.07 13.82
CA ARG A 143 3.56 7.45 13.86
C ARG A 143 3.92 8.23 12.60
N GLU A 144 5.19 8.16 12.18
CA GLU A 144 5.62 8.75 10.90
C GLU A 144 4.81 8.20 9.71
N GLY A 145 4.42 6.92 9.76
CA GLY A 145 3.55 6.32 8.77
C GLY A 145 2.18 7.00 8.68
N VAL A 146 1.58 7.29 9.83
CA VAL A 146 0.30 8.03 9.90
C VAL A 146 0.47 9.47 9.39
N GLU A 147 1.52 10.15 9.80
CA GLU A 147 1.83 11.53 9.37
C GLU A 147 2.12 11.61 7.87
N ARG A 148 2.74 10.57 7.29
CA ARG A 148 3.01 10.50 5.86
C ARG A 148 1.76 10.20 5.02
N LEU A 149 0.76 9.54 5.59
CA LEU A 149 -0.52 9.24 4.94
C LEU A 149 -1.51 10.41 5.00
N GLY A 150 -1.42 11.29 5.99
CA GLY A 150 -2.27 12.47 6.18
C GLY A 150 -1.65 13.74 5.67
#